data_98be886d43f2a2728494671d5e866dcc
#
_entry.id   98be886d43f2a2728494671d5e866dcc
#
_cell.length_a   1.000
_cell.length_b   1.000
_cell.length_c   1.000
_cell.angle_alpha   90.00
_cell.angle_beta   90.00
_cell.angle_gamma   90.00
#
_symmetry.space_group_name_H-M   'P 1'
#
loop_
_entity.id
_entity.type
_entity.pdbx_description
1 polymer ?
#
loop_
_entity_poly.entity_id
_entity_poly.type
_entity_poly.pdbx_seq_one_letter_code
_entity_poly.pdbx_strand_id
1 'polypeptide(L)'
;MRTFILFLSLTLTSLFAQAQGGTSEAAKSKTKVPAKPVTAKPITSAKAALKDLPPQPPLEADLMAISEQVHMGTIPCELGKKVVLTADPLSPGRFYMAIQQHRFHLTPVASHTGAIRLEDPEGGALWIQLSNKSMLMSSKLGQRLADECQSPAQMAVAEAMKLAPPINLLDGGRDVAKN
;
A
#
# COMPACT_ATOMS: atom_id res chain seq x y z
N MET A 1 35.83 -50.82 -5.08
CA MET A 1 34.60 -51.44 -5.54
C MET A 1 33.73 -50.27 -6.02
N ARG A 2 33.79 -49.88 -7.26
CA ARG A 2 33.16 -50.39 -8.50
C ARG A 2 31.68 -50.62 -8.31
N THR A 3 30.83 -49.67 -8.75
CA THR A 3 29.75 -50.00 -9.69
C THR A 3 29.26 -48.70 -10.38
N PHE A 4 29.52 -48.65 -11.69
CA PHE A 4 28.93 -47.81 -12.72
C PHE A 4 27.48 -48.26 -12.96
N ILE A 5 26.55 -47.37 -13.08
CA ILE A 5 25.32 -47.60 -13.84
C ILE A 5 25.08 -46.41 -14.77
N LEU A 6 25.37 -46.70 -16.05
CA LEU A 6 24.89 -45.97 -17.24
C LEU A 6 23.47 -46.46 -17.57
N PHE A 7 22.56 -45.60 -17.90
CA PHE A 7 21.40 -45.80 -18.79
C PHE A 7 20.85 -44.42 -19.11
N LEU A 8 20.79 -44.11 -20.28
CA LEU A 8 20.30 -44.40 -21.60
C LEU A 8 19.36 -43.26 -22.04
N SER A 9 19.82 -42.59 -23.06
CA SER A 9 19.13 -41.54 -23.84
C SER A 9 17.80 -42.05 -24.42
N LEU A 10 16.77 -41.19 -24.40
CA LEU A 10 15.62 -41.33 -25.30
C LEU A 10 15.27 -39.98 -25.89
N THR A 11 15.75 -39.78 -27.12
CA THR A 11 15.34 -38.73 -28.04
C THR A 11 13.97 -39.06 -28.62
N LEU A 12 13.02 -38.16 -28.50
CA LEU A 12 11.78 -38.22 -29.27
C LEU A 12 11.60 -36.94 -30.07
N THR A 13 12.05 -37.00 -31.32
CA THR A 13 11.77 -36.06 -32.39
C THR A 13 10.34 -36.28 -32.89
N SER A 14 9.49 -35.28 -32.84
CA SER A 14 8.22 -35.26 -33.59
C SER A 14 8.22 -34.05 -34.52
N LEU A 15 8.48 -34.33 -35.79
CA LEU A 15 8.10 -33.50 -36.92
C LEU A 15 6.56 -33.44 -37.01
N PHE A 16 5.99 -32.28 -37.14
CA PHE A 16 4.69 -32.11 -37.81
C PHE A 16 4.73 -30.90 -38.75
N ALA A 17 4.67 -31.24 -39.92
CA ALA A 17 4.31 -30.80 -41.23
C ALA A 17 3.58 -29.43 -41.30
N GLN A 18 4.08 -28.66 -42.25
CA GLN A 18 3.48 -27.48 -42.89
C GLN A 18 2.26 -27.91 -43.72
N ALA A 19 1.19 -27.13 -43.67
CA ALA A 19 0.21 -27.07 -44.73
C ALA A 19 0.03 -25.61 -45.12
N GLN A 20 0.45 -25.34 -46.34
CA GLN A 20 0.26 -24.12 -47.12
C GLN A 20 -1.16 -24.14 -47.71
N GLY A 21 -1.69 -22.95 -47.94
CA GLY A 21 -2.59 -22.76 -49.08
C GLY A 21 -3.95 -22.16 -48.73
N GLY A 22 -4.20 -20.98 -49.26
CA GLY A 22 -5.54 -20.42 -49.33
C GLY A 22 -5.55 -18.91 -49.56
N THR A 23 -5.14 -18.46 -50.74
CA THR A 23 -5.50 -17.16 -51.31
C THR A 23 -6.97 -17.11 -51.64
N SER A 24 -7.61 -15.99 -51.42
CA SER A 24 -8.73 -15.37 -52.15
C SER A 24 -9.68 -14.74 -51.14
N GLU A 25 -10.00 -13.58 -51.21
CA GLU A 25 -10.67 -12.70 -52.15
C GLU A 25 -11.42 -11.61 -51.34
N ALA A 26 -11.35 -10.45 -51.81
CA ALA A 26 -11.94 -9.23 -51.28
C ALA A 26 -13.48 -9.31 -51.15
N ALA A 27 -13.99 -8.95 -49.97
CA ALA A 27 -15.33 -8.44 -49.85
C ALA A 27 -15.31 -7.15 -49.03
N LYS A 28 -15.47 -6.06 -49.72
CA LYS A 28 -15.64 -4.70 -49.30
C LYS A 28 -16.99 -4.57 -48.62
N SER A 29 -17.02 -4.48 -47.28
CA SER A 29 -18.21 -4.00 -46.57
C SER A 29 -17.84 -2.75 -45.77
N LYS A 30 -18.20 -1.62 -46.32
CA LYS A 30 -18.20 -0.33 -45.66
C LYS A 30 -19.38 -0.27 -44.69
N THR A 31 -19.15 -0.51 -43.44
CA THR A 31 -20.08 -0.07 -42.39
C THR A 31 -19.40 1.02 -41.59
N LYS A 32 -19.75 2.23 -41.94
CA LYS A 32 -19.34 3.48 -41.28
C LYS A 32 -20.12 3.58 -39.98
N VAL A 33 -19.57 3.11 -38.88
CA VAL A 33 -20.06 3.44 -37.54
C VAL A 33 -19.49 4.80 -37.17
N PRO A 34 -20.32 5.81 -36.87
CA PRO A 34 -19.81 7.09 -36.42
C PRO A 34 -19.21 6.91 -35.02
N ALA A 35 -17.91 7.05 -34.92
CA ALA A 35 -17.23 7.18 -33.64
C ALA A 35 -17.69 8.49 -32.98
N LYS A 36 -18.55 8.36 -31.98
CA LYS A 36 -18.86 9.44 -31.04
C LYS A 36 -17.59 9.77 -30.29
N PRO A 37 -17.11 11.00 -30.26
CA PRO A 37 -15.91 11.35 -29.47
C PRO A 37 -16.27 11.12 -28.00
N VAL A 38 -15.64 10.12 -27.38
CA VAL A 38 -15.63 10.00 -25.93
C VAL A 38 -14.75 11.11 -25.43
N THR A 39 -15.39 12.19 -25.03
CA THR A 39 -14.73 13.29 -24.31
C THR A 39 -14.16 12.69 -23.04
N ALA A 40 -12.86 12.50 -23.02
CA ALA A 40 -12.11 12.14 -21.82
C ALA A 40 -12.30 13.29 -20.82
N LYS A 41 -13.17 13.08 -19.85
CA LYS A 41 -13.36 14.01 -18.74
C LYS A 41 -12.04 14.05 -17.96
N PRO A 42 -11.42 15.21 -17.74
CA PRO A 42 -10.14 15.29 -17.03
C PRO A 42 -10.29 14.72 -15.62
N ILE A 43 -9.31 13.94 -15.20
CA ILE A 43 -9.22 13.30 -13.87
C ILE A 43 -8.87 14.37 -12.78
N THR A 44 -9.39 15.56 -12.91
CA THR A 44 -9.16 16.66 -11.96
C THR A 44 -10.17 16.66 -10.81
N SER A 45 -11.22 15.81 -10.89
CA SER A 45 -12.35 15.89 -9.97
C SER A 45 -12.11 15.18 -8.61
N ALA A 46 -11.16 14.25 -8.53
CA ALA A 46 -10.92 13.53 -7.26
C ALA A 46 -10.04 14.31 -6.26
N LYS A 47 -9.28 15.30 -6.73
CA LYS A 47 -8.46 16.17 -5.86
C LYS A 47 -9.28 17.30 -5.22
N ALA A 48 -10.41 17.64 -5.83
CA ALA A 48 -11.31 18.70 -5.37
C ALA A 48 -12.21 18.25 -4.22
N ALA A 49 -12.73 17.03 -4.26
CA ALA A 49 -13.76 16.56 -3.33
C ALA A 49 -13.32 16.43 -1.85
N LEU A 50 -12.01 16.36 -1.57
CA LEU A 50 -11.50 16.33 -0.19
C LEU A 50 -11.19 17.71 0.39
N LYS A 51 -11.11 18.74 -0.46
CA LYS A 51 -10.89 20.13 0.00
C LYS A 51 -12.15 20.84 0.46
N ASP A 52 -13.32 20.26 0.19
CA ASP A 52 -14.63 20.86 0.46
C ASP A 52 -15.33 20.27 1.70
N LEU A 53 -14.59 19.49 2.51
CA LEU A 53 -15.14 19.07 3.81
C LEU A 53 -15.20 20.26 4.74
N PRO A 54 -16.34 20.46 5.44
CA PRO A 54 -16.45 21.53 6.44
C PRO A 54 -15.42 21.34 7.55
N PRO A 55 -14.92 22.44 8.14
CA PRO A 55 -14.01 22.35 9.28
C PRO A 55 -14.60 21.47 10.39
N GLN A 56 -13.81 20.53 10.86
CA GLN A 56 -14.18 19.64 11.96
C GLN A 56 -13.92 20.32 13.30
N PRO A 57 -14.65 19.96 14.37
CA PRO A 57 -14.38 20.48 15.71
C PRO A 57 -12.91 20.28 16.11
N PRO A 58 -12.32 21.16 16.94
CA PRO A 58 -10.98 20.99 17.45
C PRO A 58 -10.81 19.61 18.13
N LEU A 59 -9.62 19.04 18.01
CA LEU A 59 -9.26 17.83 18.73
C LEU A 59 -8.94 18.14 20.18
N GLU A 60 -9.13 17.17 21.05
CA GLU A 60 -8.66 17.18 22.42
C GLU A 60 -7.14 17.19 22.50
N ALA A 61 -6.56 17.67 23.60
CA ALA A 61 -5.12 17.91 23.74
C ALA A 61 -4.28 16.62 23.52
N ASP A 62 -4.75 15.50 24.04
CA ASP A 62 -4.07 14.19 23.89
C ASP A 62 -4.07 13.71 22.43
N LEU A 63 -5.16 13.93 21.70
CA LEU A 63 -5.22 13.58 20.27
C LEU A 63 -4.37 14.53 19.43
N MET A 64 -4.26 15.79 19.82
CA MET A 64 -3.31 16.72 19.20
C MET A 64 -1.87 16.27 19.41
N ALA A 65 -1.48 15.86 20.62
CA ALA A 65 -0.15 15.33 20.90
C ALA A 65 0.16 14.06 20.08
N ILE A 66 -0.83 13.20 19.83
CA ILE A 66 -0.71 12.06 18.93
C ILE A 66 -0.48 12.53 17.49
N SER A 67 -1.23 13.56 17.05
CA SER A 67 -1.12 14.06 15.67
C SER A 67 0.26 14.62 15.33
N GLU A 68 0.97 15.19 16.29
CA GLU A 68 2.32 15.72 16.12
C GLU A 68 3.37 14.63 15.82
N GLN A 69 3.08 13.39 16.18
CA GLN A 69 3.96 12.25 15.97
C GLN A 69 3.72 11.52 14.64
N VAL A 70 2.74 11.97 13.86
CA VAL A 70 2.37 11.34 12.59
C VAL A 70 3.41 11.65 11.51
N HIS A 71 3.93 10.61 10.87
CA HIS A 71 4.81 10.77 9.72
C HIS A 71 4.02 11.19 8.49
N MET A 72 4.32 12.37 7.97
CA MET A 72 3.68 12.94 6.79
C MET A 72 4.53 12.82 5.54
N GLY A 73 3.94 13.11 4.39
CA GLY A 73 4.58 13.13 3.08
C GLY A 73 4.28 11.88 2.26
N THR A 74 5.17 11.59 1.31
CA THR A 74 5.06 10.39 0.47
C THR A 74 5.82 9.26 1.13
N ILE A 75 5.10 8.23 1.54
CA ILE A 75 5.63 7.09 2.27
C ILE A 75 5.60 5.88 1.33
N PRO A 76 6.76 5.32 0.94
CA PRO A 76 6.82 4.09 0.16
C PRO A 76 6.35 2.89 0.99
N CYS A 77 5.69 1.96 0.32
CA CYS A 77 5.16 0.72 0.88
C CYS A 77 5.60 -0.47 0.02
N GLU A 78 5.30 -1.68 0.47
CA GLU A 78 5.54 -2.89 -0.31
C GLU A 78 4.81 -2.89 -1.67
N LEU A 79 5.26 -3.76 -2.57
CA LEU A 79 4.69 -3.94 -3.93
C LEU A 79 4.68 -2.64 -4.76
N GLY A 80 5.61 -1.73 -4.50
CA GLY A 80 5.70 -0.45 -5.20
C GLY A 80 4.57 0.53 -4.94
N LYS A 81 3.72 0.26 -3.95
CA LYS A 81 2.67 1.18 -3.52
C LYS A 81 3.26 2.39 -2.81
N LYS A 82 2.51 3.49 -2.81
CA LYS A 82 2.86 4.71 -2.08
C LYS A 82 1.61 5.27 -1.42
N VAL A 83 1.77 5.69 -0.18
CA VAL A 83 0.77 6.46 0.55
C VAL A 83 1.24 7.91 0.62
N VAL A 84 0.35 8.84 0.39
CA VAL A 84 0.61 10.27 0.58
C VAL A 84 -0.24 10.75 1.74
N LEU A 85 0.39 11.23 2.79
CA LEU A 85 -0.26 11.74 4.01
C LEU A 85 0.05 13.23 4.16
N THR A 86 -0.99 14.05 4.24
CA THR A 86 -0.87 15.51 4.38
C THR A 86 -1.78 16.01 5.49
N ALA A 87 -1.35 17.05 6.21
CA ALA A 87 -2.21 17.68 7.21
C ALA A 87 -3.44 18.35 6.55
N ASP A 88 -4.56 18.33 7.27
CA ASP A 88 -5.74 19.10 6.89
C ASP A 88 -5.58 20.55 7.37
N PRO A 89 -5.50 21.54 6.46
CA PRO A 89 -5.34 22.93 6.85
C PRO A 89 -6.58 23.55 7.51
N LEU A 90 -7.75 22.93 7.33
CA LEU A 90 -9.02 23.43 7.89
C LEU A 90 -9.37 22.78 9.22
N SER A 91 -8.77 21.62 9.52
CA SER A 91 -9.05 20.85 10.73
C SER A 91 -7.73 20.38 11.35
N PRO A 92 -7.05 21.23 12.14
CA PRO A 92 -5.76 20.91 12.74
C PRO A 92 -5.75 19.58 13.47
N GLY A 93 -4.66 18.82 13.31
CA GLY A 93 -4.49 17.49 13.88
C GLY A 93 -5.13 16.34 13.08
N ARG A 94 -5.84 16.65 11.99
CA ARG A 94 -6.39 15.66 11.04
C ARG A 94 -5.59 15.61 9.75
N PHE A 95 -5.79 14.55 8.97
CA PHE A 95 -4.95 14.26 7.81
C PHE A 95 -5.77 13.80 6.62
N TYR A 96 -5.37 14.25 5.44
CA TYR A 96 -5.77 13.63 4.18
C TYR A 96 -4.79 12.55 3.79
N MET A 97 -5.29 11.38 3.44
CA MET A 97 -4.49 10.26 2.94
C MET A 97 -4.91 9.89 1.53
N ALA A 98 -3.94 9.66 0.68
CA ALA A 98 -4.14 9.20 -0.67
C ALA A 98 -3.34 7.92 -0.93
N ILE A 99 -3.98 6.91 -1.52
CA ILE A 99 -3.35 5.71 -2.07
C ILE A 99 -4.07 5.31 -3.35
N GLN A 100 -3.35 5.24 -4.45
CA GLN A 100 -3.96 4.96 -5.76
C GLN A 100 -5.18 5.85 -6.02
N GLN A 101 -6.36 5.27 -6.24
CA GLN A 101 -7.62 6.00 -6.41
C GLN A 101 -8.35 6.31 -5.09
N HIS A 102 -7.91 5.74 -3.98
CA HIS A 102 -8.58 5.94 -2.68
C HIS A 102 -8.12 7.23 -2.00
N ARG A 103 -9.06 7.88 -1.34
CA ARG A 103 -8.84 9.10 -0.54
C ARG A 103 -9.57 8.93 0.78
N PHE A 104 -8.91 9.35 1.84
CA PHE A 104 -9.42 9.22 3.20
C PHE A 104 -9.16 10.50 3.98
N HIS A 105 -10.04 10.81 4.93
CA HIS A 105 -9.87 11.90 5.89
C HIS A 105 -9.74 11.31 7.29
N LEU A 106 -8.52 11.28 7.79
CA LEU A 106 -8.14 10.53 8.98
C LEU A 106 -8.11 11.42 10.23
N THR A 107 -8.64 10.89 11.31
CA THR A 107 -8.61 11.50 12.64
C THR A 107 -7.80 10.62 13.59
N PRO A 108 -6.91 11.18 14.43
CA PRO A 108 -6.21 10.43 15.47
C PRO A 108 -7.19 9.80 16.46
N VAL A 109 -6.87 8.59 16.91
CA VAL A 109 -7.63 7.85 17.92
C VAL A 109 -6.67 7.35 18.99
N ALA A 110 -7.05 7.46 20.25
CA ALA A 110 -6.26 6.94 21.35
C ALA A 110 -6.02 5.43 21.21
N SER A 111 -4.80 4.99 21.48
CA SER A 111 -4.39 3.59 21.41
C SER A 111 -3.65 3.20 22.69
N HIS A 112 -4.00 2.04 23.25
CA HIS A 112 -3.33 1.50 24.44
C HIS A 112 -2.05 0.71 24.11
N THR A 113 -1.74 0.53 22.83
CA THR A 113 -0.61 -0.28 22.39
C THR A 113 0.66 0.51 22.09
N GLY A 114 0.62 1.85 22.23
CA GLY A 114 1.70 2.74 21.84
C GLY A 114 1.84 2.95 20.33
N ALA A 115 1.00 2.31 19.51
CA ALA A 115 0.91 2.59 18.09
C ALA A 115 0.10 3.86 17.85
N ILE A 116 0.51 4.67 16.87
CA ILE A 116 -0.31 5.79 16.40
C ILE A 116 -1.39 5.22 15.49
N ARG A 117 -2.63 5.56 15.80
CA ARG A 117 -3.80 5.09 15.09
C ARG A 117 -4.59 6.26 14.54
N LEU A 118 -4.84 6.25 13.22
CA LEU A 118 -5.67 7.23 12.55
C LEU A 118 -6.84 6.52 11.87
N GLU A 119 -8.04 7.04 11.98
CA GLU A 119 -9.24 6.43 11.43
C GLU A 119 -10.04 7.38 10.55
N ASP A 120 -10.64 6.82 9.53
CA ASP A 120 -11.73 7.40 8.74
C ASP A 120 -12.91 6.43 8.79
N PRO A 121 -13.85 6.59 9.72
CA PRO A 121 -15.02 5.71 9.82
C PRO A 121 -15.91 5.75 8.58
N GLU A 122 -16.03 6.93 7.95
CA GLU A 122 -16.82 7.11 6.73
C GLU A 122 -16.16 6.47 5.51
N GLY A 123 -14.86 6.66 5.33
CA GLY A 123 -14.06 6.01 4.28
C GLY A 123 -13.79 4.54 4.57
N GLY A 124 -13.89 4.13 5.83
CA GLY A 124 -13.56 2.79 6.31
C GLY A 124 -12.06 2.54 6.32
N ALA A 125 -11.24 3.56 6.54
CA ALA A 125 -9.79 3.44 6.60
C ALA A 125 -9.29 3.41 8.05
N LEU A 126 -8.28 2.59 8.28
CA LEU A 126 -7.50 2.51 9.50
C LEU A 126 -6.02 2.53 9.14
N TRP A 127 -5.33 3.61 9.49
CA TRP A 127 -3.88 3.69 9.44
C TRP A 127 -3.28 3.38 10.79
N ILE A 128 -2.31 2.47 10.82
CA ILE A 128 -1.54 2.12 12.01
C ILE A 128 -0.08 2.44 11.75
N GLN A 129 0.50 3.32 12.54
CA GLN A 129 1.91 3.68 12.49
C GLN A 129 2.62 3.11 13.72
N LEU A 130 3.58 2.25 13.48
CA LEU A 130 4.52 1.69 14.46
C LEU A 130 5.84 2.45 14.38
N SER A 131 6.77 2.13 15.26
CA SER A 131 8.10 2.74 15.27
C SER A 131 8.91 2.43 14.01
N ASN A 132 8.76 1.23 13.43
CA ASN A 132 9.55 0.73 12.31
C ASN A 132 8.80 0.62 10.99
N LYS A 133 7.47 0.66 11.00
CA LYS A 133 6.63 0.58 9.80
C LYS A 133 5.22 1.08 10.05
N SER A 134 4.48 1.24 8.97
CA SER A 134 3.05 1.57 9.02
C SER A 134 2.26 0.69 8.05
N MET A 135 0.93 0.63 8.24
CA MET A 135 0.01 -0.11 7.39
C MET A 135 -1.34 0.58 7.26
N LEU A 136 -1.99 0.38 6.13
CA LEU A 136 -3.33 0.86 5.85
C LEU A 136 -4.29 -0.30 5.64
N MET A 137 -5.33 -0.34 6.44
CA MET A 137 -6.42 -1.30 6.33
C MET A 137 -7.70 -0.62 5.85
N SER A 138 -8.56 -1.36 5.16
CA SER A 138 -9.91 -0.93 4.82
C SER A 138 -10.92 -1.90 5.42
N SER A 139 -11.75 -1.39 6.33
CA SER A 139 -12.86 -2.16 6.91
C SER A 139 -13.97 -2.41 5.88
N LYS A 140 -14.19 -1.47 4.96
CA LYS A 140 -15.19 -1.62 3.89
C LYS A 140 -14.84 -2.72 2.90
N LEU A 141 -13.55 -2.88 2.60
CA LEU A 141 -13.07 -3.90 1.67
C LEU A 141 -12.61 -5.19 2.37
N GLY A 142 -12.53 -5.17 3.70
CA GLY A 142 -12.08 -6.31 4.49
C GLY A 142 -10.62 -6.71 4.21
N GLN A 143 -9.77 -5.77 3.74
CA GLN A 143 -8.41 -6.06 3.30
C GLN A 143 -7.41 -4.98 3.68
N ARG A 144 -6.13 -5.36 3.66
CA ARG A 144 -5.00 -4.45 3.79
C ARG A 144 -4.72 -3.80 2.45
N LEU A 145 -4.79 -2.46 2.39
CA LEU A 145 -4.53 -1.68 1.18
C LEU A 145 -3.04 -1.43 0.96
N ALA A 146 -2.28 -1.23 2.05
CA ALA A 146 -0.82 -1.09 2.02
C ALA A 146 -0.21 -1.66 3.30
N ASP A 147 1.00 -2.22 3.19
CA ASP A 147 1.81 -2.70 4.30
C ASP A 147 3.28 -2.33 4.08
N GLU A 148 4.10 -2.57 5.12
CA GLU A 148 5.53 -2.24 5.12
C GLU A 148 5.80 -0.80 4.63
N CYS A 149 4.87 0.13 4.97
CA CYS A 149 5.05 1.52 4.66
C CYS A 149 6.07 2.13 5.61
N GLN A 150 7.15 2.72 5.09
CA GLN A 150 8.22 3.25 5.92
C GLN A 150 8.57 4.69 5.54
N SER A 151 8.42 5.59 6.49
CA SER A 151 9.03 6.93 6.44
C SER A 151 10.55 6.81 6.64
N PRO A 152 11.35 7.85 6.30
CA PRO A 152 12.79 7.82 6.56
C PRO A 152 13.14 7.52 8.03
N ALA A 153 12.38 8.04 8.97
CA ALA A 153 12.57 7.77 10.39
C ALA A 153 12.30 6.29 10.74
N GLN A 154 11.24 5.72 10.19
CA GLN A 154 10.93 4.30 10.40
C GLN A 154 11.95 3.36 9.75
N MET A 155 12.48 3.74 8.59
CA MET A 155 13.58 2.98 7.97
C MET A 155 14.81 2.92 8.86
N ALA A 156 15.20 4.04 9.48
CA ALA A 156 16.32 4.07 10.41
C ALA A 156 16.11 3.16 11.62
N VAL A 157 14.89 3.16 12.19
CA VAL A 157 14.53 2.26 13.30
C VAL A 157 14.54 0.80 12.87
N ALA A 158 13.98 0.50 11.69
CA ALA A 158 13.97 -0.87 11.15
C ALA A 158 15.38 -1.42 10.92
N GLU A 159 16.31 -0.60 10.42
CA GLU A 159 17.72 -0.99 10.28
C GLU A 159 18.39 -1.21 11.64
N ALA A 160 18.16 -0.33 12.61
CA ALA A 160 18.67 -0.50 13.96
C ALA A 160 18.18 -1.81 14.62
N MET A 161 16.92 -2.16 14.40
CA MET A 161 16.33 -3.41 14.89
C MET A 161 16.98 -4.66 14.27
N LYS A 162 17.42 -4.59 13.01
CA LYS A 162 18.14 -5.72 12.36
C LYS A 162 19.53 -5.93 12.97
N LEU A 163 20.17 -4.86 13.42
CA LEU A 163 21.50 -4.90 14.04
C LEU A 163 21.45 -5.25 15.54
N ALA A 164 20.30 -5.12 16.18
CA ALA A 164 20.12 -5.47 17.57
C ALA A 164 20.20 -7.00 17.75
N PRO A 165 20.86 -7.49 18.81
CA PRO A 165 20.88 -8.93 19.09
C PRO A 165 19.44 -9.42 19.28
N PRO A 166 19.11 -10.66 18.84
CA PRO A 166 17.78 -11.22 19.01
C PRO A 166 17.41 -11.24 20.50
N ILE A 167 16.22 -10.72 20.81
CA ILE A 167 15.69 -10.79 22.17
C ILE A 167 15.41 -12.25 22.47
N ASN A 168 16.14 -12.82 23.44
CA ASN A 168 15.90 -14.16 23.92
C ASN A 168 14.66 -14.15 24.83
N LEU A 169 13.50 -14.45 24.24
CA LEU A 169 12.22 -14.47 24.96
C LEU A 169 12.16 -15.56 26.04
N LEU A 170 13.11 -16.50 26.04
CA LEU A 170 13.15 -17.59 27.02
C LEU A 170 13.97 -17.22 28.28
N ASP A 171 14.79 -16.18 28.22
CA ASP A 171 15.60 -15.73 29.35
C ASP A 171 14.85 -14.85 30.36
N GLY A 172 13.53 -14.74 30.22
CA GLY A 172 12.62 -14.21 31.26
C GLY A 172 13.06 -12.94 31.95
N GLY A 173 13.47 -11.90 31.18
CA GLY A 173 13.58 -10.54 31.71
C GLY A 173 14.62 -10.30 32.83
N ARG A 174 15.62 -11.16 33.03
CA ARG A 174 16.60 -11.00 34.12
C ARG A 174 17.69 -9.99 33.84
N ASP A 175 17.87 -9.51 32.63
CA ASP A 175 18.99 -8.65 32.24
C ASP A 175 18.65 -7.17 32.06
N VAL A 176 17.41 -6.72 32.34
CA VAL A 176 17.00 -5.31 32.20
C VAL A 176 17.31 -4.46 33.45
N ALA A 177 17.85 -5.06 34.51
CA ALA A 177 18.05 -4.40 35.81
C ALA A 177 19.54 -4.16 36.18
N LYS A 178 20.46 -4.15 35.23
CA LYS A 178 21.87 -3.83 35.51
C LYS A 178 22.44 -2.88 34.47
N ASN A 179 21.99 -1.62 34.51
CA ASN A 179 22.81 -0.43 34.15
C ASN A 179 22.17 0.81 34.77
#